data_112cd8f58cb9985681d41e622e0829c6
#
_entry.id   112cd8f58cb9985681d41e622e0829c6
#
_cell.length_a   1.000
_cell.length_b   1.000
_cell.length_c   1.000
_cell.angle_alpha   90.00
_cell.angle_beta   90.00
_cell.angle_gamma   90.00
#
_symmetry.space_group_name_H-M   'P 1'
#
loop_
_entity.id
_entity.type
_entity.pdbx_description
1 polymer ?
#
loop_
_entity_poly.entity_id
_entity_poly.type
_entity_poly.pdbx_seq_one_letter_code
_entity_poly.pdbx_strand_id
1 'polypeptide(L)'
;MALEATAKSVNFPKRAYVTFLAGAGDYVKGVVGLAKGLRKAKSAYPLVVAMLPDVPEEHRCILESQGCILREIEPLSPPENHTAKFAMAYYVINYSKLRIWEFEEYDKLIYLDGDIQVFGNIDHLFDLPDGYFYAVMDCFCENCPERVQWPAELGSPPPLYFNAGMFVYEPKLSTYHDILETVKVTPPTLFAEQVILI
;
A
#
# COMPACT_ATOMS: atom_id res chain seq x y z
N MET A 1 42.94 18.85 -27.92
CA MET A 1 42.44 17.69 -27.12
C MET A 1 41.37 18.23 -26.19
N ALA A 2 40.09 18.01 -26.51
CA ALA A 2 38.98 18.41 -25.69
C ALA A 2 38.72 17.29 -24.67
N LEU A 3 38.76 17.65 -23.37
CA LEU A 3 38.40 16.78 -22.27
C LEU A 3 36.87 16.74 -22.21
N GLU A 4 36.27 15.66 -22.70
CA GLU A 4 34.87 15.34 -22.43
C GLU A 4 34.75 14.99 -20.94
N ALA A 5 34.20 15.92 -20.17
CA ALA A 5 33.77 15.67 -18.81
C ALA A 5 32.46 14.85 -18.88
N THR A 6 32.56 13.55 -18.71
CA THR A 6 31.40 12.69 -18.45
C THR A 6 30.79 13.09 -17.11
N ALA A 7 29.74 13.91 -17.14
CA ALA A 7 28.89 14.16 -15.98
C ALA A 7 28.26 12.82 -15.57
N LYS A 8 28.74 12.22 -14.47
CA LYS A 8 28.03 11.12 -13.80
C LYS A 8 26.68 11.69 -13.36
N SER A 9 25.59 11.24 -13.97
CA SER A 9 24.27 11.51 -13.48
C SER A 9 24.17 10.93 -12.06
N VAL A 10 24.07 11.80 -11.06
CA VAL A 10 23.76 11.38 -9.70
C VAL A 10 22.32 10.90 -9.74
N ASN A 11 22.15 9.59 -9.77
CA ASN A 11 20.83 8.98 -9.75
C ASN A 11 20.32 9.10 -8.31
N PHE A 12 19.47 10.10 -8.03
CA PHE A 12 18.81 10.20 -6.74
C PHE A 12 17.84 9.04 -6.58
N PRO A 13 17.75 8.44 -5.37
CA PRO A 13 16.83 7.34 -5.12
C PRO A 13 15.40 7.76 -5.46
N LYS A 14 14.71 6.93 -6.25
CA LYS A 14 13.32 7.19 -6.60
C LYS A 14 12.42 6.77 -5.45
N ARG A 15 11.72 7.73 -4.88
CA ARG A 15 10.83 7.57 -3.73
C ARG A 15 9.44 8.10 -4.07
N ALA A 16 8.40 7.45 -3.57
CA ALA A 16 7.01 7.91 -3.73
C ALA A 16 6.14 7.43 -2.57
N TYR A 17 5.06 8.15 -2.32
CA TYR A 17 3.92 7.60 -1.60
C TYR A 17 3.10 6.74 -2.55
N VAL A 18 2.48 5.70 -2.05
CA VAL A 18 1.58 4.85 -2.84
C VAL A 18 0.30 4.59 -2.06
N THR A 19 -0.82 4.57 -2.77
CA THR A 19 -2.13 4.17 -2.24
C THR A 19 -2.82 3.24 -3.22
N PHE A 20 -3.87 2.55 -2.77
CA PHE A 20 -4.65 1.62 -3.59
C PHE A 20 -6.07 2.15 -3.79
N LEU A 21 -6.62 1.95 -4.99
CA LEU A 21 -7.99 2.33 -5.34
C LEU A 21 -8.64 1.26 -6.22
N ALA A 22 -9.89 0.91 -5.90
CA ALA A 22 -10.71 0.00 -6.68
C ALA A 22 -12.16 0.49 -6.75
N GLY A 23 -12.86 0.15 -7.84
CA GLY A 23 -14.27 0.40 -8.00
C GLY A 23 -14.66 1.86 -8.20
N ALA A 24 -15.98 2.07 -8.32
CA ALA A 24 -16.60 3.36 -8.57
C ALA A 24 -17.10 4.09 -7.31
N GLY A 25 -16.74 3.58 -6.13
CA GLY A 25 -17.23 4.07 -4.85
C GLY A 25 -16.61 5.41 -4.40
N ASP A 26 -17.08 5.87 -3.26
CA ASP A 26 -16.67 7.17 -2.66
C ASP A 26 -15.22 7.17 -2.14
N TYR A 27 -14.51 6.04 -2.16
CA TYR A 27 -13.14 5.95 -1.66
C TYR A 27 -12.16 6.87 -2.42
N VAL A 28 -12.46 7.20 -3.68
CA VAL A 28 -11.73 8.23 -4.44
C VAL A 28 -11.66 9.57 -3.70
N LYS A 29 -12.67 9.94 -2.92
CA LYS A 29 -12.69 11.18 -2.13
C LYS A 29 -11.60 11.15 -1.04
N GLY A 30 -11.38 9.99 -0.44
CA GLY A 30 -10.29 9.77 0.51
C GLY A 30 -8.93 9.95 -0.15
N VAL A 31 -8.70 9.33 -1.32
CA VAL A 31 -7.44 9.48 -2.08
C VAL A 31 -7.19 10.95 -2.47
N VAL A 32 -8.23 11.69 -2.87
CA VAL A 32 -8.13 13.14 -3.11
C VAL A 32 -7.75 13.88 -1.82
N GLY A 33 -8.31 13.48 -0.68
CA GLY A 33 -7.96 14.02 0.63
C GLY A 33 -6.49 13.77 0.98
N LEU A 34 -6.01 12.54 0.75
CA LEU A 34 -4.61 12.15 0.93
C LEU A 34 -3.67 12.98 0.07
N ALA A 35 -3.95 13.13 -1.24
CA ALA A 35 -3.16 13.94 -2.16
C ALA A 35 -3.07 15.41 -1.70
N LYS A 36 -4.20 15.98 -1.27
CA LYS A 36 -4.24 17.34 -0.71
C LYS A 36 -3.46 17.45 0.60
N GLY A 37 -3.54 16.43 1.46
CA GLY A 37 -2.82 16.36 2.73
C GLY A 37 -1.31 16.38 2.52
N LEU A 38 -0.79 15.51 1.65
CA LEU A 38 0.63 15.45 1.29
C LEU A 38 1.12 16.78 0.71
N ARG A 39 0.36 17.39 -0.20
CA ARG A 39 0.69 18.69 -0.77
C ARG A 39 0.70 19.81 0.29
N LYS A 40 -0.29 19.83 1.19
CA LYS A 40 -0.36 20.78 2.30
C LYS A 40 0.81 20.61 3.27
N ALA A 41 1.23 19.37 3.50
CA ALA A 41 2.39 19.02 4.30
C ALA A 41 3.72 19.32 3.58
N LYS A 42 3.68 19.79 2.33
CA LYS A 42 4.86 20.10 1.50
C LYS A 42 5.77 18.89 1.31
N SER A 43 5.19 17.71 1.08
CA SER A 43 5.96 16.54 0.69
C SER A 43 6.72 16.80 -0.62
N ALA A 44 7.97 16.35 -0.68
CA ALA A 44 8.81 16.40 -1.86
C ALA A 44 8.55 15.26 -2.85
N TYR A 45 7.78 14.25 -2.45
CA TYR A 45 7.58 13.01 -3.20
C TYR A 45 6.16 12.92 -3.76
N PRO A 46 5.98 12.34 -4.97
CA PRO A 46 4.68 12.17 -5.59
C PRO A 46 3.82 11.13 -4.87
N LEU A 47 2.50 11.20 -5.10
CA LEU A 47 1.56 10.13 -4.77
C LEU A 47 1.26 9.29 -6.01
N VAL A 48 1.57 8.00 -5.94
CA VAL A 48 1.19 6.99 -6.93
C VAL A 48 -0.12 6.34 -6.48
N VAL A 49 -1.08 6.24 -7.37
CA VAL A 49 -2.34 5.54 -7.13
C VAL A 49 -2.31 4.24 -7.91
N ALA A 50 -2.08 3.12 -7.20
CA ALA A 50 -2.27 1.78 -7.74
C ALA A 50 -3.78 1.53 -7.86
N MET A 51 -4.31 1.35 -9.05
CA MET A 51 -5.75 1.25 -9.25
C MET A 51 -6.12 0.06 -10.11
N LEU A 52 -7.29 -0.52 -9.84
CA LEU A 52 -7.86 -1.57 -10.66
C LEU A 52 -8.51 -1.01 -11.93
N PRO A 53 -8.68 -1.85 -12.99
CA PRO A 53 -9.30 -1.44 -14.25
C PRO A 53 -10.75 -0.94 -14.12
N ASP A 54 -11.45 -1.32 -13.04
CA ASP A 54 -12.84 -0.95 -12.76
C ASP A 54 -13.02 0.47 -12.20
N VAL A 55 -11.91 1.21 -11.96
CA VAL A 55 -11.96 2.62 -11.56
C VAL A 55 -12.42 3.48 -12.74
N PRO A 56 -13.55 4.22 -12.62
CA PRO A 56 -14.10 5.02 -13.70
C PRO A 56 -13.15 6.12 -14.19
N GLU A 57 -13.23 6.44 -15.48
CA GLU A 57 -12.42 7.49 -16.11
C GLU A 57 -12.58 8.85 -15.42
N GLU A 58 -13.80 9.18 -14.95
CA GLU A 58 -14.04 10.40 -14.19
C GLU A 58 -13.18 10.48 -12.93
N HIS A 59 -13.04 9.35 -12.19
CA HIS A 59 -12.20 9.30 -11.01
C HIS A 59 -10.71 9.44 -11.39
N ARG A 60 -10.29 8.82 -12.50
CA ARG A 60 -8.93 8.93 -13.01
C ARG A 60 -8.57 10.39 -13.31
N CYS A 61 -9.41 11.09 -14.08
CA CYS A 61 -9.22 12.50 -14.39
C CYS A 61 -9.16 13.39 -13.12
N ILE A 62 -10.02 13.10 -12.12
CA ILE A 62 -9.98 13.82 -10.85
C ILE A 62 -8.61 13.63 -10.16
N LEU A 63 -8.10 12.43 -10.07
CA LEU A 63 -6.83 12.12 -9.41
C LEU A 63 -5.64 12.73 -10.16
N GLU A 64 -5.63 12.67 -11.49
CA GLU A 64 -4.62 13.34 -12.32
C GLU A 64 -4.62 14.85 -12.09
N SER A 65 -5.80 15.47 -11.98
CA SER A 65 -5.93 16.90 -11.68
C SER A 65 -5.38 17.28 -10.31
N GLN A 66 -5.26 16.30 -9.38
CA GLN A 66 -4.59 16.49 -8.09
C GLN A 66 -3.06 16.29 -8.18
N GLY A 67 -2.52 15.93 -9.34
CA GLY A 67 -1.11 15.66 -9.55
C GLY A 67 -0.69 14.24 -9.12
N CYS A 68 -1.64 13.32 -9.01
CA CYS A 68 -1.34 11.91 -8.75
C CYS A 68 -0.76 11.23 -10.00
N ILE A 69 0.13 10.28 -9.78
CA ILE A 69 0.61 9.36 -10.83
C ILE A 69 -0.30 8.13 -10.80
N LEU A 70 -1.03 7.88 -11.88
CA LEU A 70 -1.92 6.72 -11.97
C LEU A 70 -1.16 5.51 -12.49
N ARG A 71 -1.32 4.37 -11.82
CA ARG A 71 -0.79 3.09 -12.24
C ARG A 71 -1.86 2.01 -12.17
N GLU A 72 -2.32 1.57 -13.32
CA GLU A 72 -3.25 0.45 -13.40
C GLU A 72 -2.52 -0.85 -13.06
N ILE A 73 -3.16 -1.67 -12.22
CA ILE A 73 -2.69 -2.99 -11.81
C ILE A 73 -3.76 -4.04 -12.05
N GLU A 74 -3.35 -5.26 -12.34
CA GLU A 74 -4.26 -6.38 -12.50
C GLU A 74 -4.85 -6.82 -11.16
N PRO A 75 -6.13 -7.23 -11.11
CA PRO A 75 -6.72 -7.77 -9.89
C PRO A 75 -6.00 -9.05 -9.45
N LEU A 76 -5.87 -9.20 -8.13
CA LEU A 76 -5.37 -10.40 -7.48
C LEU A 76 -6.44 -10.90 -6.52
N SER A 77 -6.85 -12.15 -6.67
CA SER A 77 -7.85 -12.80 -5.83
C SER A 77 -7.20 -13.79 -4.85
N PRO A 78 -7.78 -14.00 -3.67
CA PRO A 78 -7.39 -15.09 -2.81
C PRO A 78 -7.65 -16.44 -3.49
N PRO A 79 -7.06 -17.56 -2.99
CA PRO A 79 -7.30 -18.89 -3.54
C PRO A 79 -8.81 -19.26 -3.53
N GLU A 80 -9.30 -19.80 -4.63
CA GLU A 80 -10.74 -20.09 -4.86
C GLU A 80 -11.32 -21.17 -3.91
N ASN A 81 -10.50 -21.97 -3.27
CA ASN A 81 -10.92 -23.15 -2.49
C ASN A 81 -11.32 -22.83 -1.04
N HIS A 82 -11.41 -21.58 -0.65
CA HIS A 82 -11.73 -21.20 0.71
C HIS A 82 -12.98 -20.33 0.80
N THR A 83 -14.00 -20.85 1.49
CA THR A 83 -15.20 -20.08 1.91
C THR A 83 -14.87 -19.14 3.07
N ALA A 84 -13.94 -18.22 2.86
CA ALA A 84 -13.61 -17.25 3.89
C ALA A 84 -14.73 -16.24 4.07
N LYS A 85 -15.15 -16.04 5.31
CA LYS A 85 -15.99 -14.91 5.67
C LYS A 85 -15.06 -13.73 5.98
N PHE A 86 -14.85 -12.86 5.00
CA PHE A 86 -14.15 -11.61 5.24
C PHE A 86 -14.97 -10.71 6.17
N ALA A 87 -14.30 -9.94 7.01
CA ALA A 87 -14.98 -8.96 7.86
C ALA A 87 -15.82 -7.98 7.04
N MET A 88 -15.34 -7.65 5.82
CA MET A 88 -16.05 -6.83 4.84
C MET A 88 -15.94 -7.47 3.45
N ALA A 89 -17.04 -7.47 2.69
CA ALA A 89 -17.11 -8.12 1.37
C ALA A 89 -16.04 -7.58 0.38
N TYR A 90 -15.64 -6.31 0.50
CA TYR A 90 -14.64 -5.69 -0.36
C TYR A 90 -13.18 -6.08 -0.02
N TYR A 91 -12.94 -6.80 1.08
CA TYR A 91 -11.59 -7.24 1.43
C TYR A 91 -10.97 -8.22 0.43
N VAL A 92 -11.80 -8.92 -0.35
CA VAL A 92 -11.31 -9.73 -1.48
C VAL A 92 -10.46 -8.90 -2.44
N ILE A 93 -10.86 -7.65 -2.68
CA ILE A 93 -10.19 -6.74 -3.61
C ILE A 93 -8.83 -6.29 -3.07
N ASN A 94 -8.67 -6.25 -1.74
CA ASN A 94 -7.43 -5.79 -1.08
C ASN A 94 -6.22 -6.68 -1.36
N TYR A 95 -6.41 -7.93 -1.77
CA TYR A 95 -5.29 -8.77 -2.24
C TYR A 95 -4.55 -8.13 -3.42
N SER A 96 -5.25 -7.35 -4.25
CA SER A 96 -4.64 -6.62 -5.37
C SER A 96 -3.63 -5.58 -4.91
N LYS A 97 -3.74 -5.08 -3.68
CA LYS A 97 -2.76 -4.17 -3.06
C LYS A 97 -1.34 -4.79 -3.03
N LEU A 98 -1.23 -6.12 -2.94
CA LEU A 98 0.06 -6.81 -2.95
C LEU A 98 0.86 -6.59 -4.24
N ARG A 99 0.23 -6.14 -5.34
CA ARG A 99 0.93 -5.81 -6.58
C ARG A 99 1.81 -4.57 -6.50
N ILE A 100 1.70 -3.76 -5.45
CA ILE A 100 2.59 -2.60 -5.29
C ILE A 100 4.06 -3.01 -5.11
N TRP A 101 4.35 -4.28 -4.76
CA TRP A 101 5.72 -4.81 -4.75
C TRP A 101 6.33 -4.99 -6.15
N GLU A 102 5.53 -4.91 -7.23
CA GLU A 102 6.01 -4.91 -8.62
C GLU A 102 6.57 -3.54 -9.07
N PHE A 103 6.50 -2.50 -8.24
CA PHE A 103 6.87 -1.12 -8.61
C PHE A 103 8.39 -0.88 -8.49
N GLU A 104 9.20 -1.77 -9.08
CA GLU A 104 10.69 -1.75 -9.00
C GLU A 104 11.34 -0.50 -9.61
N GLU A 105 10.57 0.38 -10.27
CA GLU A 105 11.05 1.69 -10.68
C GLU A 105 11.30 2.65 -9.51
N TYR A 106 10.83 2.30 -8.30
CA TYR A 106 11.09 3.03 -7.04
C TYR A 106 12.03 2.24 -6.15
N ASP A 107 12.94 2.93 -5.46
CA ASP A 107 13.86 2.33 -4.51
C ASP A 107 13.20 2.11 -3.14
N LYS A 108 12.27 3.02 -2.77
CA LYS A 108 11.53 2.93 -1.50
C LYS A 108 10.16 3.60 -1.64
N LEU A 109 9.14 2.96 -1.08
CA LEU A 109 7.76 3.42 -1.09
C LEU A 109 7.21 3.53 0.34
N ILE A 110 6.32 4.50 0.56
CA ILE A 110 5.48 4.58 1.75
C ILE A 110 4.03 4.34 1.30
N TYR A 111 3.46 3.21 1.73
CA TYR A 111 2.05 2.93 1.52
C TYR A 111 1.20 3.69 2.54
N LEU A 112 0.11 4.26 2.07
CA LEU A 112 -0.91 4.91 2.88
C LEU A 112 -2.30 4.51 2.35
N ASP A 113 -3.18 3.99 3.20
CA ASP A 113 -4.58 3.81 2.82
C ASP A 113 -5.22 5.14 2.45
N GLY A 114 -6.13 5.12 1.47
CA GLY A 114 -6.72 6.34 0.91
C GLY A 114 -7.55 7.15 1.90
N ASP A 115 -7.94 6.58 3.04
CA ASP A 115 -8.67 7.24 4.13
C ASP A 115 -7.77 7.82 5.23
N ILE A 116 -6.45 7.67 5.09
CA ILE A 116 -5.48 8.30 5.99
C ILE A 116 -5.40 9.80 5.75
N GLN A 117 -5.44 10.57 6.84
CA GLN A 117 -5.27 12.01 6.80
C GLN A 117 -3.86 12.41 7.25
N VAL A 118 -3.13 13.11 6.36
CA VAL A 118 -1.76 13.58 6.61
C VAL A 118 -1.81 15.00 7.19
N PHE A 119 -1.34 15.16 8.43
CA PHE A 119 -1.31 16.45 9.15
C PHE A 119 0.04 17.16 9.10
N GLY A 120 1.13 16.44 8.83
CA GLY A 120 2.49 16.96 8.81
C GLY A 120 3.35 16.25 7.77
N ASN A 121 4.53 16.80 7.48
CA ASN A 121 5.48 16.17 6.58
C ASN A 121 6.08 14.92 7.22
N ILE A 122 5.99 13.78 6.53
CA ILE A 122 6.52 12.49 6.95
C ILE A 122 7.61 11.95 6.01
N ASP A 123 8.18 12.81 5.15
CA ASP A 123 9.20 12.43 4.18
C ASP A 123 10.45 11.82 4.83
N HIS A 124 10.74 12.16 6.10
CA HIS A 124 11.84 11.57 6.87
C HIS A 124 11.76 10.05 7.02
N LEU A 125 10.57 9.45 6.85
CA LEU A 125 10.42 7.99 6.88
C LEU A 125 11.10 7.31 5.68
N PHE A 126 11.34 8.01 4.59
CA PHE A 126 12.14 7.51 3.48
C PHE A 126 13.63 7.34 3.83
N ASP A 127 14.10 7.95 4.91
CA ASP A 127 15.49 7.88 5.36
C ASP A 127 15.72 6.75 6.38
N LEU A 128 14.70 5.97 6.68
CA LEU A 128 14.84 4.74 7.47
C LEU A 128 15.78 3.76 6.78
N PRO A 129 16.58 2.98 7.53
CA PRO A 129 17.52 2.00 6.96
C PRO A 129 16.90 1.09 5.92
N ASP A 130 17.66 0.73 4.89
CA ASP A 130 17.23 -0.20 3.85
C ASP A 130 17.23 -1.65 4.34
N GLY A 131 16.50 -2.52 3.65
CA GLY A 131 16.44 -3.94 3.94
C GLY A 131 15.41 -4.33 5.02
N TYR A 132 14.56 -3.40 5.43
CA TYR A 132 13.54 -3.64 6.45
C TYR A 132 12.15 -3.24 5.94
N PHE A 133 11.14 -3.92 6.47
CA PHE A 133 9.74 -3.52 6.39
C PHE A 133 9.35 -2.80 7.68
N TYR A 134 8.80 -1.60 7.57
CA TYR A 134 8.40 -0.79 8.73
C TYR A 134 6.90 -0.57 8.73
N ALA A 135 6.24 -0.96 9.80
CA ALA A 135 4.81 -0.78 9.97
C ALA A 135 4.46 -0.45 11.43
N VAL A 136 3.25 0.03 11.64
CA VAL A 136 2.73 0.31 12.98
C VAL A 136 2.03 -0.93 13.52
N MET A 137 2.30 -1.30 14.77
CA MET A 137 1.60 -2.41 15.46
C MET A 137 0.09 -2.16 15.46
N ASP A 138 -0.67 -3.19 15.12
CA ASP A 138 -2.12 -3.14 15.25
C ASP A 138 -2.57 -3.23 16.71
N CYS A 139 -3.70 -2.63 17.02
CA CYS A 139 -4.22 -2.57 18.38
C CYS A 139 -5.41 -3.51 18.56
N PHE A 140 -5.21 -4.61 19.28
CA PHE A 140 -6.29 -5.49 19.75
C PHE A 140 -6.77 -5.09 21.17
N CYS A 141 -6.65 -3.82 21.55
CA CYS A 141 -6.98 -3.38 22.89
C CYS A 141 -8.49 -3.41 23.17
N GLU A 142 -8.86 -3.77 24.41
CA GLU A 142 -10.26 -3.89 24.84
C GLU A 142 -11.05 -2.58 24.85
N ASN A 143 -10.34 -1.45 24.78
CA ASN A 143 -10.92 -0.12 24.86
C ASN A 143 -11.35 0.46 23.50
N CYS A 144 -11.13 -0.25 22.39
CA CYS A 144 -11.54 0.18 21.06
C CYS A 144 -12.96 -0.33 20.75
N PRO A 145 -14.00 0.52 20.68
CA PRO A 145 -15.39 0.08 20.53
C PRO A 145 -15.68 -0.57 19.16
N GLU A 146 -14.88 -0.29 18.14
CA GLU A 146 -15.05 -0.80 16.78
C GLU A 146 -14.02 -1.89 16.43
N ARG A 147 -13.35 -2.46 17.40
CA ARG A 147 -12.29 -3.45 17.17
C ARG A 147 -12.80 -4.72 16.49
N VAL A 148 -12.09 -5.19 15.51
CA VAL A 148 -12.14 -6.58 15.05
C VAL A 148 -11.29 -7.40 16.02
N GLN A 149 -11.88 -8.39 16.69
CA GLN A 149 -11.12 -9.28 17.56
C GLN A 149 -10.31 -10.26 16.72
N TRP A 150 -9.11 -10.60 17.20
CA TRP A 150 -8.36 -11.68 16.59
C TRP A 150 -9.18 -12.99 16.67
N PRO A 151 -9.36 -13.71 15.54
CA PRO A 151 -10.17 -14.92 15.53
C PRO A 151 -9.54 -16.00 16.42
N ALA A 152 -10.32 -16.54 17.36
CA ALA A 152 -9.83 -17.56 18.28
C ALA A 152 -9.36 -18.85 17.57
N GLU A 153 -9.93 -19.15 16.40
CA GLU A 153 -9.57 -20.29 15.56
C GLU A 153 -8.16 -20.17 14.94
N LEU A 154 -7.60 -18.96 14.88
CA LEU A 154 -6.22 -18.72 14.42
C LEU A 154 -5.19 -18.78 15.57
N GLY A 155 -5.64 -19.12 16.79
CA GLY A 155 -4.78 -19.14 17.97
C GLY A 155 -4.45 -17.74 18.49
N SER A 156 -3.29 -17.56 19.11
CA SER A 156 -2.85 -16.24 19.58
C SER A 156 -2.39 -15.37 18.40
N PRO A 157 -2.67 -14.05 18.42
CA PRO A 157 -2.14 -13.15 17.39
C PRO A 157 -0.62 -13.20 17.36
N PRO A 158 0.02 -13.08 16.18
CA PRO A 158 1.46 -12.99 16.07
C PRO A 158 2.00 -11.81 16.91
N PRO A 159 3.16 -11.94 17.57
CA PRO A 159 3.68 -10.91 18.47
C PRO A 159 4.00 -9.59 17.77
N LEU A 160 4.20 -9.61 16.46
CA LEU A 160 4.51 -8.45 15.63
C LEU A 160 3.38 -8.14 14.64
N TYR A 161 2.13 -8.46 14.98
CA TYR A 161 1.00 -8.15 14.12
C TYR A 161 0.86 -6.63 13.94
N PHE A 162 0.82 -6.18 12.68
CA PHE A 162 0.80 -4.75 12.33
C PHE A 162 -0.46 -4.37 11.57
N ASN A 163 -0.74 -3.07 11.49
CA ASN A 163 -1.81 -2.52 10.67
C ASN A 163 -1.29 -2.23 9.26
N ALA A 164 -1.92 -2.79 8.24
CA ALA A 164 -1.50 -2.64 6.84
C ALA A 164 -1.99 -1.32 6.18
N GLY A 165 -2.53 -0.39 6.94
CA GLY A 165 -2.94 0.93 6.44
C GLY A 165 -1.79 1.90 6.20
N MET A 166 -0.64 1.69 6.89
CA MET A 166 0.57 2.48 6.69
C MET A 166 1.81 1.62 6.89
N PHE A 167 2.71 1.61 5.88
CA PHE A 167 4.00 0.95 5.98
C PHE A 167 5.03 1.52 5.00
N VAL A 168 6.32 1.30 5.33
CA VAL A 168 7.47 1.67 4.48
C VAL A 168 8.14 0.39 4.00
N TYR A 169 8.43 0.30 2.72
CA TYR A 169 8.99 -0.91 2.11
C TYR A 169 9.83 -0.59 0.86
N GLU A 170 10.63 -1.57 0.46
CA GLU A 170 11.36 -1.58 -0.80
C GLU A 170 10.66 -2.54 -1.75
N PRO A 171 10.11 -2.07 -2.90
CA PRO A 171 9.47 -2.94 -3.86
C PRO A 171 10.53 -3.82 -4.55
N LYS A 172 10.28 -5.14 -4.58
CA LYS A 172 11.15 -6.13 -5.24
C LYS A 172 10.28 -7.23 -5.84
N LEU A 173 10.51 -7.55 -7.10
CA LEU A 173 9.77 -8.60 -7.78
C LEU A 173 9.99 -9.98 -7.13
N SER A 174 11.18 -10.24 -6.57
CA SER A 174 11.44 -11.45 -5.80
C SER A 174 10.54 -11.56 -4.58
N THR A 175 10.42 -10.48 -3.80
CA THR A 175 9.49 -10.41 -2.65
C THR A 175 8.04 -10.56 -3.09
N TYR A 176 7.65 -9.96 -4.22
CA TYR A 176 6.32 -10.14 -4.78
C TYR A 176 6.02 -11.62 -5.11
N HIS A 177 6.97 -12.34 -5.69
CA HIS A 177 6.81 -13.77 -5.96
C HIS A 177 6.68 -14.58 -4.67
N ASP A 178 7.47 -14.29 -3.65
CA ASP A 178 7.37 -14.95 -2.33
C ASP A 178 6.00 -14.69 -1.69
N ILE A 179 5.49 -13.46 -1.79
CA ILE A 179 4.14 -13.08 -1.36
C ILE A 179 3.08 -13.91 -2.10
N LEU A 180 3.18 -14.06 -3.43
CA LEU A 180 2.23 -14.86 -4.21
C LEU A 180 2.24 -16.33 -3.81
N GLU A 181 3.42 -16.92 -3.53
CA GLU A 181 3.49 -18.30 -3.02
C GLU A 181 2.84 -18.40 -1.63
N THR A 182 3.03 -17.40 -0.77
CA THR A 182 2.37 -17.33 0.54
C THR A 182 0.85 -17.24 0.41
N VAL A 183 0.34 -16.42 -0.52
CA VAL A 183 -1.10 -16.32 -0.82
C VAL A 183 -1.70 -17.68 -1.18
N LYS A 184 -1.00 -18.50 -1.97
CA LYS A 184 -1.50 -19.81 -2.42
C LYS A 184 -1.70 -20.80 -1.27
N VAL A 185 -0.90 -20.72 -0.22
CA VAL A 185 -0.89 -21.69 0.88
C VAL A 185 -1.55 -21.16 2.16
N THR A 186 -1.77 -19.85 2.25
CA THR A 186 -2.38 -19.22 3.43
C THR A 186 -3.90 -19.15 3.26
N PRO A 187 -4.69 -19.78 4.14
CA PRO A 187 -6.12 -19.63 4.12
C PRO A 187 -6.54 -18.16 4.28
N PRO A 188 -7.48 -17.66 3.50
CA PRO A 188 -8.00 -16.31 3.69
C PRO A 188 -8.56 -16.12 5.11
N THR A 189 -8.24 -14.99 5.72
CA THR A 189 -8.72 -14.62 7.06
C THR A 189 -9.62 -13.39 7.01
N LEU A 190 -10.18 -13.01 8.16
CA LEU A 190 -10.95 -11.78 8.30
C LEU A 190 -10.15 -10.51 7.94
N PHE A 191 -8.81 -10.60 8.00
CA PHE A 191 -7.88 -9.48 7.81
C PHE A 191 -7.29 -9.42 6.39
N ALA A 192 -7.82 -10.21 5.46
CA ALA A 192 -7.44 -10.24 4.04
C ALA A 192 -5.91 -10.31 3.81
N GLU A 193 -5.34 -9.35 3.07
CA GLU A 193 -3.94 -9.31 2.68
C GLU A 193 -2.98 -9.02 3.85
N GLN A 194 -3.46 -8.43 4.94
CA GLN A 194 -2.61 -8.08 6.08
C GLN A 194 -1.90 -9.30 6.69
N VAL A 195 -2.57 -10.46 6.72
CA VAL A 195 -2.00 -11.72 7.23
C VAL A 195 -0.91 -12.29 6.31
N ILE A 196 -0.93 -11.93 5.03
CA ILE A 196 0.05 -12.39 4.04
C ILE A 196 1.40 -11.69 4.23
N LEU A 197 1.39 -10.48 4.80
CA LEU A 197 2.57 -9.63 4.94
C LEU A 197 3.34 -9.87 6.27
N ILE A 198 2.84 -10.79 7.11
CA ILE A 198 3.47 -11.18 8.37
C ILE A 198 4.38 -12.39 8.14
#